data_42676294e68643b9e9b5811d8423e4c5
#
_entry.id   42676294e68643b9e9b5811d8423e4c5
#
_cell.length_a   1.000
_cell.length_b   1.000
_cell.length_c   1.000
_cell.angle_alpha   90.00
_cell.angle_beta   90.00
_cell.angle_gamma   90.00
#
_symmetry.space_group_name_H-M   'P 1'
#
loop_
_entity.id
_entity.type
_entity.pdbx_description
1 polymer ?
#
loop_
_entity_poly.entity_id
_entity_poly.type
_entity_poly.pdbx_seq_one_letter_code
_entity_poly.pdbx_strand_id
1 'polypeptide(L)'
;TADDVIFSFNAYKKVSPQAAANYRHVVKAEKTGDNDVTFVLDGTASHELPIIIGQLTVMPKHWWEGSDKDGRKRSIEETTLEMPLGSGPYKIKEFSPAHAIIYERVKDYWGTNVNVNVGRNNFDELKFEYFRDATVAVEAFKGDLVDWRTENSAKNWSTAYDFPAVTEKRVILQEFPITNVGVMQAFAFNLRRNKFKDPRVRQAFNYLFDFEEMN
;
A
#
# COMPACT_ATOMS: atom_id res chain seq x y z
N THR A 1 -10.69 18.16 -6.21
CA THR A 1 -10.73 19.62 -5.99
C THR A 1 -9.66 20.05 -5.00
N ALA A 2 -9.35 21.36 -4.95
CA ALA A 2 -8.42 21.92 -3.96
C ALA A 2 -8.87 21.65 -2.50
N ASP A 3 -10.19 21.62 -2.27
CA ASP A 3 -10.76 21.32 -0.96
C ASP A 3 -10.47 19.87 -0.52
N ASP A 4 -10.47 18.93 -1.46
CA ASP A 4 -10.13 17.52 -1.17
C ASP A 4 -8.65 17.38 -0.78
N VAL A 5 -7.75 18.12 -1.44
CA VAL A 5 -6.31 18.13 -1.12
C VAL A 5 -6.06 18.67 0.29
N ILE A 6 -6.67 19.83 0.63
CA ILE A 6 -6.53 20.45 1.97
C ILE A 6 -7.12 19.53 3.04
N PHE A 7 -8.30 18.96 2.79
CA PHE A 7 -8.93 17.99 3.68
C PHE A 7 -7.99 16.82 3.94
N SER A 8 -7.48 16.20 2.88
CA SER A 8 -6.59 15.02 2.99
C SER A 8 -5.32 15.32 3.76
N PHE A 9 -4.68 16.45 3.47
CA PHE A 9 -3.48 16.88 4.18
C PHE A 9 -3.72 17.02 5.68
N ASN A 10 -4.78 17.71 6.08
CA ASN A 10 -5.13 17.93 7.48
C ASN A 10 -5.54 16.61 8.17
N ALA A 11 -6.32 15.78 7.49
CA ALA A 11 -6.74 14.48 7.99
C ALA A 11 -5.54 13.57 8.27
N TYR A 12 -4.62 13.42 7.31
CA TYR A 12 -3.41 12.61 7.51
C TYR A 12 -2.53 13.13 8.63
N LYS A 13 -2.31 14.44 8.74
CA LYS A 13 -1.57 15.02 9.88
C LYS A 13 -2.21 14.70 11.22
N LYS A 14 -3.54 14.63 11.28
CA LYS A 14 -4.29 14.34 12.49
C LYS A 14 -4.20 12.87 12.90
N VAL A 15 -4.40 11.94 11.95
CA VAL A 15 -4.56 10.52 12.28
C VAL A 15 -3.30 9.69 12.13
N SER A 16 -2.29 10.17 11.40
CA SER A 16 -1.05 9.43 11.14
C SER A 16 0.16 10.12 11.75
N PRO A 17 0.79 9.54 12.80
CA PRO A 17 2.03 10.06 13.36
C PRO A 17 3.16 10.17 12.31
N GLN A 18 3.20 9.25 11.33
CA GLN A 18 4.17 9.29 10.23
C GLN A 18 3.92 10.51 9.32
N ALA A 19 2.67 10.75 8.93
CA ALA A 19 2.34 11.91 8.12
C ALA A 19 2.58 13.22 8.88
N ALA A 20 2.24 13.27 10.17
CA ALA A 20 2.55 14.42 11.02
C ALA A 20 4.06 14.72 11.06
N ALA A 21 4.90 13.69 11.15
CA ALA A 21 6.35 13.83 11.10
C ALA A 21 6.86 14.29 9.71
N ASN A 22 6.33 13.70 8.64
CA ASN A 22 6.72 14.06 7.28
C ASN A 22 6.35 15.50 6.91
N TYR A 23 5.18 15.94 7.35
CA TYR A 23 4.67 17.28 7.05
C TYR A 23 4.93 18.32 8.15
N ARG A 24 5.83 18.04 9.11
CA ARG A 24 6.08 18.94 10.25
C ARG A 24 6.53 20.34 9.84
N HIS A 25 7.23 20.47 8.70
CA HIS A 25 7.72 21.74 8.15
C HIS A 25 6.72 22.43 7.22
N VAL A 26 5.50 21.89 7.07
CA VAL A 26 4.40 22.56 6.38
C VAL A 26 3.61 23.37 7.39
N VAL A 27 3.70 24.69 7.29
CA VAL A 27 3.01 25.64 8.18
C VAL A 27 1.52 25.64 7.92
N LYS A 28 1.13 25.68 6.64
CA LYS A 28 -0.27 25.63 6.22
C LYS A 28 -0.41 25.15 4.77
N ALA A 29 -1.60 24.66 4.46
CA ALA A 29 -2.08 24.44 3.10
C ALA A 29 -3.31 25.33 2.90
N GLU A 30 -3.33 26.13 1.84
CA GLU A 30 -4.40 27.05 1.54
C GLU A 30 -4.84 26.98 0.08
N LYS A 31 -6.14 27.14 -0.12
CA LYS A 31 -6.74 27.21 -1.45
C LYS A 31 -6.43 28.60 -2.04
N THR A 32 -5.77 28.62 -3.17
CA THR A 32 -5.41 29.85 -3.90
C THR A 32 -6.14 29.99 -5.23
N GLY A 33 -6.87 28.94 -5.64
CA GLY A 33 -7.72 28.89 -6.82
C GLY A 33 -8.68 27.72 -6.75
N ASP A 34 -9.52 27.51 -7.75
CA ASP A 34 -10.48 26.41 -7.76
C ASP A 34 -9.80 25.03 -7.73
N ASN A 35 -8.67 24.92 -8.41
CA ASN A 35 -7.85 23.70 -8.47
C ASN A 35 -6.42 23.92 -7.97
N ASP A 36 -6.17 25.07 -7.33
CA ASP A 36 -4.84 25.43 -6.86
C ASP A 36 -4.74 25.41 -5.34
N VAL A 37 -3.70 24.76 -4.84
CA VAL A 37 -3.35 24.71 -3.41
C VAL A 37 -1.92 25.16 -3.21
N THR A 38 -1.72 26.10 -2.31
CA THR A 38 -0.39 26.55 -1.90
C THR A 38 -0.03 25.96 -0.56
N PHE A 39 1.12 25.28 -0.49
CA PHE A 39 1.72 24.80 0.75
C PHE A 39 2.82 25.79 1.18
N VAL A 40 2.66 26.36 2.36
CA VAL A 40 3.65 27.28 2.95
C VAL A 40 4.58 26.49 3.85
N LEU A 41 5.88 26.59 3.60
CA LEU A 41 6.93 25.90 4.34
C LEU A 41 7.61 26.87 5.32
N ASP A 42 8.16 26.36 6.42
CA ASP A 42 8.82 27.15 7.46
C ASP A 42 10.25 27.61 7.11
N GLY A 43 10.74 27.26 5.93
CA GLY A 43 12.10 27.58 5.46
C GLY A 43 13.21 26.67 5.98
N THR A 44 12.89 25.71 6.87
CA THR A 44 13.87 24.71 7.38
C THR A 44 13.68 23.34 6.73
N ALA A 45 12.74 23.25 5.79
CA ALA A 45 12.41 22.00 5.10
C ALA A 45 13.54 21.52 4.19
N SER A 46 13.66 20.21 4.06
CA SER A 46 14.54 19.61 3.05
C SER A 46 14.01 19.86 1.64
N HIS A 47 14.90 19.81 0.65
CA HIS A 47 14.51 19.90 -0.78
C HIS A 47 13.59 18.76 -1.24
N GLU A 48 13.49 17.69 -0.47
CA GLU A 48 12.60 16.54 -0.75
C GLU A 48 11.14 16.78 -0.36
N LEU A 49 10.87 17.74 0.54
CA LEU A 49 9.52 17.96 1.07
C LEU A 49 8.46 18.25 -0.01
N PRO A 50 8.73 19.03 -1.07
CA PRO A 50 7.77 19.20 -2.15
C PRO A 50 7.39 17.88 -2.86
N ILE A 51 8.37 16.97 -3.02
CA ILE A 51 8.14 15.64 -3.62
C ILE A 51 7.29 14.79 -2.67
N ILE A 52 7.58 14.84 -1.37
CA ILE A 52 6.80 14.12 -0.32
C ILE A 52 5.36 14.64 -0.29
N ILE A 53 5.15 15.95 -0.37
CA ILE A 53 3.81 16.55 -0.44
C ILE A 53 3.09 16.09 -1.72
N GLY A 54 3.79 16.00 -2.85
CA GLY A 54 3.24 15.52 -4.12
C GLY A 54 2.78 14.06 -4.10
N GLN A 55 3.17 13.28 -3.10
CA GLN A 55 2.73 11.89 -2.87
C GLN A 55 1.49 11.80 -1.96
N LEU A 56 0.90 12.92 -1.57
CA LEU A 56 -0.32 12.94 -0.76
C LEU A 56 -1.44 12.19 -1.46
N THR A 57 -1.96 11.15 -0.81
CA THR A 57 -3.17 10.46 -1.29
C THR A 57 -4.38 11.35 -1.05
N VAL A 58 -5.02 11.78 -2.13
CA VAL A 58 -6.18 12.68 -2.05
C VAL A 58 -7.45 11.87 -1.81
N MET A 59 -8.16 12.21 -0.74
CA MET A 59 -9.42 11.59 -0.34
C MET A 59 -10.60 12.52 -0.66
N PRO A 60 -11.78 11.99 -1.05
CA PRO A 60 -12.94 12.78 -1.35
C PRO A 60 -13.56 13.36 -0.06
N LYS A 61 -13.35 14.66 0.16
CA LYS A 61 -13.86 15.38 1.35
C LYS A 61 -15.36 15.18 1.55
N HIS A 62 -16.13 15.32 0.46
CA HIS A 62 -17.60 15.21 0.52
C HIS A 62 -18.07 13.83 0.99
N TRP A 63 -17.33 12.76 0.70
CA TRP A 63 -17.65 11.42 1.17
C TRP A 63 -17.32 11.29 2.66
N TRP A 64 -16.13 11.74 3.09
CA TRP A 64 -15.69 11.61 4.47
C TRP A 64 -16.47 12.52 5.45
N GLU A 65 -16.88 13.71 5.01
CA GLU A 65 -17.72 14.61 5.81
C GLU A 65 -19.22 14.26 5.74
N GLY A 66 -19.59 13.31 4.89
CA GLY A 66 -20.95 12.79 4.77
C GLY A 66 -21.33 11.82 5.88
N SER A 67 -22.50 11.22 5.70
CA SER A 67 -23.00 10.18 6.60
C SER A 67 -23.00 8.81 5.92
N ASP A 68 -22.93 7.76 6.74
CA ASP A 68 -23.13 6.38 6.29
C ASP A 68 -24.61 6.10 5.94
N LYS A 69 -24.89 4.87 5.52
CA LYS A 69 -26.24 4.41 5.19
C LYS A 69 -27.23 4.47 6.37
N ASP A 70 -26.73 4.48 7.59
CA ASP A 70 -27.52 4.53 8.83
C ASP A 70 -27.66 5.97 9.36
N GLY A 71 -27.19 6.98 8.61
CA GLY A 71 -27.26 8.39 8.94
C GLY A 71 -26.21 8.87 9.94
N ARG A 72 -25.22 8.03 10.31
CA ARG A 72 -24.14 8.39 11.21
C ARG A 72 -23.04 9.13 10.43
N LYS A 73 -22.53 10.22 10.98
CA LYS A 73 -21.39 10.91 10.38
C LYS A 73 -20.18 10.00 10.34
N ARG A 74 -19.52 9.95 9.18
CA ARG A 74 -18.24 9.26 9.04
C ARG A 74 -17.16 10.01 9.82
N SER A 75 -16.22 9.25 10.35
CA SER A 75 -15.03 9.77 11.03
C SER A 75 -13.78 9.16 10.42
N ILE A 76 -12.82 10.00 10.04
CA ILE A 76 -11.51 9.55 9.57
C ILE A 76 -10.69 8.86 10.68
N GLU A 77 -11.09 9.00 11.92
CA GLU A 77 -10.44 8.41 13.09
C GLU A 77 -10.98 7.02 13.41
N GLU A 78 -12.07 6.61 12.78
CA GLU A 78 -12.74 5.33 13.03
C GLU A 78 -12.58 4.39 11.85
N THR A 79 -12.49 3.09 12.16
CA THR A 79 -12.48 2.04 11.14
C THR A 79 -13.88 1.88 10.57
N THR A 80 -13.99 1.83 9.26
CA THR A 80 -15.25 1.57 8.55
C THR A 80 -15.15 0.35 7.65
N LEU A 81 -16.25 -0.36 7.47
CA LEU A 81 -16.43 -1.42 6.47
C LEU A 81 -17.22 -0.93 5.25
N GLU A 82 -17.54 0.36 5.18
CA GLU A 82 -18.13 0.92 3.97
C GLU A 82 -17.12 0.94 2.83
N MET A 83 -17.61 0.70 1.62
CA MET A 83 -16.78 0.78 0.43
C MET A 83 -16.41 2.24 0.18
N PRO A 84 -15.09 2.58 0.20
CA PRO A 84 -14.66 3.95 0.01
C PRO A 84 -14.88 4.42 -1.42
N LEU A 85 -15.14 5.70 -1.60
CA LEU A 85 -15.14 6.33 -2.91
C LEU A 85 -13.68 6.63 -3.32
N GLY A 86 -13.25 6.05 -4.45
CA GLY A 86 -11.94 6.25 -5.04
C GLY A 86 -12.01 6.90 -6.42
N SER A 87 -10.87 7.34 -6.94
CA SER A 87 -10.71 7.89 -8.31
C SER A 87 -9.84 7.01 -9.21
N GLY A 88 -9.54 5.80 -8.77
CA GLY A 88 -8.69 4.84 -9.48
C GLY A 88 -9.41 4.07 -10.60
N PRO A 89 -8.66 3.26 -11.35
CA PRO A 89 -9.21 2.46 -12.45
C PRO A 89 -10.10 1.29 -11.98
N TYR A 90 -10.07 0.96 -10.71
CA TYR A 90 -10.90 -0.07 -10.09
C TYR A 90 -11.63 0.48 -8.88
N LYS A 91 -12.83 -0.01 -8.62
CA LYS A 91 -13.61 0.22 -7.40
C LYS A 91 -13.95 -1.11 -6.75
N ILE A 92 -14.19 -1.11 -5.45
CA ILE A 92 -14.61 -2.32 -4.74
C ILE A 92 -16.02 -2.67 -5.19
N LYS A 93 -16.20 -3.89 -5.70
CA LYS A 93 -17.49 -4.47 -6.07
C LYS A 93 -18.12 -5.21 -4.90
N GLU A 94 -17.30 -6.00 -4.21
CA GLU A 94 -17.71 -6.85 -3.11
C GLU A 94 -16.57 -6.98 -2.10
N PHE A 95 -16.94 -7.08 -0.83
CA PHE A 95 -16.00 -7.23 0.26
C PHE A 95 -16.55 -8.20 1.30
N SER A 96 -15.79 -9.25 1.57
CA SER A 96 -16.05 -10.22 2.64
C SER A 96 -14.88 -10.17 3.63
N PRO A 97 -15.08 -9.63 4.87
CA PRO A 97 -14.00 -9.47 5.84
C PRO A 97 -13.22 -10.77 6.08
N ALA A 98 -11.90 -10.69 6.07
CA ALA A 98 -10.96 -11.79 6.24
C ALA A 98 -11.02 -12.92 5.18
N HIS A 99 -11.86 -12.80 4.16
CA HIS A 99 -12.01 -13.81 3.10
C HIS A 99 -11.61 -13.29 1.73
N ALA A 100 -12.28 -12.27 1.22
CA ALA A 100 -12.01 -11.80 -0.12
C ALA A 100 -12.35 -10.32 -0.32
N ILE A 101 -11.68 -9.69 -1.29
CA ILE A 101 -12.07 -8.41 -1.87
C ILE A 101 -12.14 -8.59 -3.39
N ILE A 102 -13.24 -8.14 -3.98
CA ILE A 102 -13.42 -8.14 -5.43
C ILE A 102 -13.48 -6.69 -5.90
N TYR A 103 -12.60 -6.36 -6.82
CA TYR A 103 -12.59 -5.07 -7.51
C TYR A 103 -13.17 -5.25 -8.90
N GLU A 104 -13.96 -4.26 -9.35
CA GLU A 104 -14.42 -4.17 -10.74
C GLU A 104 -13.80 -2.95 -11.42
N ARG A 105 -13.52 -3.09 -12.71
CA ARG A 105 -12.94 -2.03 -13.52
C ARG A 105 -13.94 -0.89 -13.75
N VAL A 106 -13.50 0.34 -13.58
CA VAL A 106 -14.24 1.56 -13.92
C VAL A 106 -14.15 1.78 -15.42
N LYS A 107 -15.28 1.62 -16.13
CA LYS A 107 -15.33 1.66 -17.62
C LYS A 107 -15.02 3.05 -18.18
N ASP A 108 -15.41 4.08 -17.46
CA ASP A 108 -15.21 5.50 -17.80
C ASP A 108 -14.07 6.15 -17.00
N TYR A 109 -13.06 5.36 -16.63
CA TYR A 109 -11.91 5.85 -15.88
C TYR A 109 -11.23 7.02 -16.60
N TRP A 110 -11.15 8.17 -15.93
CA TRP A 110 -10.61 9.41 -16.46
C TRP A 110 -9.16 9.32 -16.98
N GLY A 111 -8.37 8.43 -16.37
CA GLY A 111 -6.95 8.25 -16.70
C GLY A 111 -6.66 7.22 -17.79
N THR A 112 -7.67 6.68 -18.47
CA THR A 112 -7.50 5.59 -19.46
C THR A 112 -6.53 5.95 -20.59
N ASN A 113 -6.57 7.22 -21.06
CA ASN A 113 -5.75 7.70 -22.17
C ASN A 113 -4.47 8.41 -21.73
N VAL A 114 -4.17 8.44 -20.42
CA VAL A 114 -2.90 8.98 -19.93
C VAL A 114 -1.79 7.99 -20.28
N ASN A 115 -0.68 8.46 -20.85
CA ASN A 115 0.40 7.62 -21.40
C ASN A 115 0.88 6.52 -20.45
N VAL A 116 0.99 6.81 -19.16
CA VAL A 116 1.43 5.83 -18.15
C VAL A 116 0.41 4.72 -17.88
N ASN A 117 -0.83 4.88 -18.30
CA ASN A 117 -1.93 3.93 -18.08
C ASN A 117 -2.28 3.13 -19.34
N VAL A 118 -1.81 3.55 -20.50
CA VAL A 118 -2.07 2.84 -21.77
C VAL A 118 -1.52 1.41 -21.68
N GLY A 119 -2.37 0.42 -21.98
CA GLY A 119 -2.04 -1.00 -21.89
C GLY A 119 -2.11 -1.60 -20.49
N ARG A 120 -2.58 -0.84 -19.49
CA ARG A 120 -2.81 -1.30 -18.12
C ARG A 120 -4.29 -1.51 -17.83
N ASN A 121 -4.59 -2.08 -16.66
CA ASN A 121 -5.95 -2.25 -16.16
C ASN A 121 -6.82 -3.10 -17.10
N ASN A 122 -6.29 -4.24 -17.57
CA ASN A 122 -6.88 -5.05 -18.63
C ASN A 122 -7.96 -6.01 -18.13
N PHE A 123 -7.98 -6.34 -16.84
CA PHE A 123 -8.97 -7.25 -16.26
C PHE A 123 -10.24 -6.51 -15.89
N ASP A 124 -11.39 -7.14 -16.13
CA ASP A 124 -12.69 -6.56 -15.71
C ASP A 124 -12.92 -6.69 -14.21
N GLU A 125 -12.43 -7.80 -13.63
CA GLU A 125 -12.48 -8.04 -12.19
C GLU A 125 -11.11 -8.51 -11.68
N LEU A 126 -10.76 -8.07 -10.46
CA LEU A 126 -9.61 -8.53 -9.70
C LEU A 126 -10.10 -9.03 -8.35
N LYS A 127 -9.94 -10.32 -8.09
CA LYS A 127 -10.32 -10.95 -6.83
C LYS A 127 -9.08 -11.25 -6.02
N PHE A 128 -9.03 -10.76 -4.78
CA PHE A 128 -8.00 -11.07 -3.80
C PHE A 128 -8.59 -11.99 -2.75
N GLU A 129 -8.07 -13.22 -2.70
CA GLU A 129 -8.42 -14.23 -1.70
C GLU A 129 -7.44 -14.18 -0.54
N TYR A 130 -7.94 -14.21 0.68
CA TYR A 130 -7.13 -14.24 1.90
C TYR A 130 -7.19 -15.63 2.53
N PHE A 131 -6.05 -16.24 2.70
CA PHE A 131 -5.90 -17.54 3.31
C PHE A 131 -5.35 -17.42 4.73
N ARG A 132 -5.71 -18.35 5.60
CA ARG A 132 -5.27 -18.36 7.00
C ARG A 132 -3.75 -18.41 7.14
N ASP A 133 -3.10 -19.17 6.27
CA ASP A 133 -1.64 -19.35 6.28
C ASP A 133 -1.10 -19.67 4.87
N ALA A 134 0.21 -19.63 4.73
CA ALA A 134 0.88 -19.85 3.46
C ALA A 134 0.69 -21.27 2.90
N THR A 135 0.55 -22.27 3.77
CA THR A 135 0.37 -23.68 3.33
C THR A 135 -1.00 -23.85 2.67
N VAL A 136 -2.04 -23.31 3.30
CA VAL A 136 -3.39 -23.32 2.72
C VAL A 136 -3.43 -22.56 1.40
N ALA A 137 -2.71 -21.42 1.30
CA ALA A 137 -2.62 -20.64 0.07
C ALA A 137 -1.90 -21.41 -1.08
N VAL A 138 -0.87 -22.20 -0.77
CA VAL A 138 -0.19 -23.07 -1.76
C VAL A 138 -1.12 -24.17 -2.24
N GLU A 139 -1.85 -24.84 -1.32
CA GLU A 139 -2.78 -25.90 -1.70
C GLU A 139 -3.97 -25.37 -2.51
N ALA A 140 -4.47 -24.17 -2.19
CA ALA A 140 -5.49 -23.49 -2.99
C ALA A 140 -5.01 -23.19 -4.42
N PHE A 141 -3.76 -22.76 -4.58
CA PHE A 141 -3.14 -22.55 -5.88
C PHE A 141 -2.98 -23.84 -6.68
N LYS A 142 -2.54 -24.92 -6.04
CA LYS A 142 -2.49 -26.27 -6.68
C LYS A 142 -3.87 -26.75 -7.10
N GLY A 143 -4.91 -26.40 -6.35
CA GLY A 143 -6.30 -26.72 -6.62
C GLY A 143 -6.97 -25.80 -7.64
N ASP A 144 -6.22 -24.93 -8.33
CA ASP A 144 -6.74 -24.01 -9.35
C ASP A 144 -7.80 -23.01 -8.84
N LEU A 145 -7.68 -22.60 -7.57
CA LEU A 145 -8.59 -21.61 -6.98
C LEU A 145 -8.12 -20.16 -7.16
N VAL A 146 -6.86 -19.97 -7.53
CA VAL A 146 -6.27 -18.64 -7.81
C VAL A 146 -5.35 -18.72 -9.02
N ASP A 147 -5.38 -17.69 -9.87
CA ASP A 147 -4.64 -17.61 -11.13
C ASP A 147 -3.19 -17.12 -10.95
N TRP A 148 -2.94 -16.38 -9.87
CA TRP A 148 -1.65 -15.74 -9.60
C TRP A 148 -1.28 -15.82 -8.12
N ARG A 149 -0.03 -16.13 -7.84
CA ARG A 149 0.51 -16.16 -6.49
C ARG A 149 1.97 -15.68 -6.50
N THR A 150 2.33 -14.84 -5.54
CA THR A 150 3.72 -14.53 -5.23
C THR A 150 4.22 -15.47 -4.13
N GLU A 151 5.35 -16.15 -4.36
CA GLU A 151 5.98 -17.00 -3.35
C GLU A 151 7.15 -16.27 -2.69
N ASN A 152 7.07 -16.14 -1.37
CA ASN A 152 8.09 -15.45 -0.57
C ASN A 152 8.94 -16.43 0.26
N SER A 153 8.65 -17.74 0.20
CA SER A 153 9.39 -18.76 0.91
C SER A 153 10.31 -19.53 -0.04
N ALA A 154 11.62 -19.41 0.14
CA ALA A 154 12.60 -20.18 -0.62
C ALA A 154 12.36 -21.70 -0.50
N LYS A 155 11.96 -22.17 0.70
CA LYS A 155 11.58 -23.56 0.92
C LYS A 155 10.41 -23.98 0.04
N ASN A 156 9.32 -23.19 0.01
CA ASN A 156 8.16 -23.52 -0.83
C ASN A 156 8.53 -23.46 -2.30
N TRP A 157 9.30 -22.45 -2.72
CA TRP A 157 9.75 -22.29 -4.10
C TRP A 157 10.48 -23.54 -4.59
N SER A 158 11.37 -24.12 -3.76
CA SER A 158 12.16 -25.29 -4.12
C SER A 158 11.42 -26.61 -3.99
N THR A 159 10.36 -26.72 -3.18
CA THR A 159 9.77 -28.03 -2.83
C THR A 159 8.26 -28.15 -3.06
N ALA A 160 7.53 -27.05 -3.15
CA ALA A 160 6.06 -27.10 -3.19
C ALA A 160 5.48 -27.04 -4.60
N TYR A 161 6.27 -26.65 -5.59
CA TYR A 161 5.82 -26.43 -6.97
C TYR A 161 6.15 -27.60 -7.92
N ASP A 162 6.30 -28.80 -7.37
CA ASP A 162 6.43 -30.04 -8.13
C ASP A 162 5.07 -30.75 -8.20
N PHE A 163 4.20 -30.28 -9.11
CA PHE A 163 2.87 -30.87 -9.32
C PHE A 163 2.49 -30.84 -10.82
N PRO A 164 1.51 -31.66 -11.25
CA PRO A 164 1.23 -31.91 -12.67
C PRO A 164 1.04 -30.65 -13.52
N ALA A 165 0.35 -29.63 -13.02
CA ALA A 165 0.10 -28.43 -13.79
C ALA A 165 1.40 -27.64 -14.12
N VAL A 166 2.44 -27.73 -13.29
CA VAL A 166 3.76 -27.14 -13.56
C VAL A 166 4.49 -27.96 -14.64
N THR A 167 4.49 -29.28 -14.50
CA THR A 167 5.12 -30.20 -15.48
C THR A 167 4.46 -30.08 -16.86
N GLU A 168 3.15 -29.90 -16.90
CA GLU A 168 2.34 -29.72 -18.09
C GLU A 168 2.37 -28.26 -18.62
N LYS A 169 3.10 -27.36 -17.97
CA LYS A 169 3.22 -25.94 -18.34
C LYS A 169 1.89 -25.16 -18.33
N ARG A 170 0.88 -25.64 -17.61
CA ARG A 170 -0.33 -24.88 -17.31
C ARG A 170 -0.09 -23.84 -16.22
N VAL A 171 0.86 -24.13 -15.33
CA VAL A 171 1.41 -23.18 -14.35
C VAL A 171 2.85 -22.86 -14.75
N ILE A 172 3.18 -21.57 -14.78
CA ILE A 172 4.50 -21.07 -15.14
C ILE A 172 5.14 -20.50 -13.87
N LEU A 173 6.33 -20.99 -13.52
CA LEU A 173 7.17 -20.43 -12.47
C LEU A 173 8.11 -19.42 -13.12
N GLN A 174 8.14 -18.20 -12.60
CA GLN A 174 8.98 -17.15 -13.13
C GLN A 174 9.57 -16.28 -12.01
N GLU A 175 10.86 -16.02 -12.10
CA GLU A 175 11.55 -15.06 -11.27
C GLU A 175 11.60 -13.71 -11.99
N PHE A 176 11.25 -12.66 -11.24
CA PHE A 176 11.31 -11.30 -11.74
C PHE A 176 12.43 -10.56 -11.00
N PRO A 177 13.52 -10.17 -11.71
CA PRO A 177 14.58 -9.42 -11.04
C PRO A 177 14.07 -8.06 -10.57
N ILE A 178 14.32 -7.75 -9.30
CA ILE A 178 14.00 -6.45 -8.73
C ILE A 178 15.12 -5.49 -9.13
N THR A 179 14.79 -4.53 -9.98
CA THR A 179 15.73 -3.48 -10.40
C THR A 179 15.60 -2.20 -9.56
N ASN A 180 14.55 -2.09 -8.76
CA ASN A 180 14.33 -0.93 -7.89
C ASN A 180 15.25 -1.01 -6.67
N VAL A 181 15.99 0.07 -6.43
CA VAL A 181 16.85 0.22 -5.24
C VAL A 181 15.98 0.69 -4.07
N GLY A 182 16.27 0.19 -2.86
CA GLY A 182 15.77 0.82 -1.64
C GLY A 182 14.84 -0.02 -0.78
N VAL A 183 14.64 -1.31 -1.09
CA VAL A 183 13.97 -2.23 -0.16
C VAL A 183 15.02 -2.88 0.74
N MET A 184 14.93 -2.64 2.04
CA MET A 184 15.80 -3.24 3.04
C MET A 184 14.94 -3.95 4.09
N GLN A 185 15.23 -5.23 4.33
CA GLN A 185 14.73 -5.94 5.50
C GLN A 185 15.71 -5.77 6.64
N ALA A 186 15.24 -5.32 7.80
CA ALA A 186 16.10 -5.06 8.94
C ALA A 186 15.38 -5.19 10.27
N PHE A 187 16.14 -5.48 11.32
CA PHE A 187 15.67 -5.35 12.70
C PHE A 187 15.79 -3.89 13.15
N ALA A 188 14.68 -3.21 13.36
CA ALA A 188 14.66 -1.85 13.86
C ALA A 188 14.83 -1.84 15.39
N PHE A 189 15.94 -1.29 15.88
CA PHE A 189 16.22 -1.18 17.30
C PHE A 189 15.55 0.04 17.92
N ASN A 190 14.83 -0.14 19.01
CA ASN A 190 14.29 0.98 19.78
C ASN A 190 15.40 1.69 20.56
N LEU A 191 15.92 2.77 19.97
CA LEU A 191 17.05 3.55 20.54
C LEU A 191 16.70 4.29 21.85
N ARG A 192 15.42 4.36 22.22
CA ARG A 192 14.99 4.89 23.54
C ARG A 192 15.35 3.95 24.69
N ARG A 193 15.58 2.67 24.40
CA ARG A 193 16.07 1.70 25.37
C ARG A 193 17.57 1.80 25.54
N ASN A 194 18.05 1.92 26.79
CA ASN A 194 19.48 2.11 27.10
C ASN A 194 20.39 1.06 26.47
N LYS A 195 19.97 -0.20 26.45
CA LYS A 195 20.74 -1.31 25.86
C LYS A 195 21.05 -1.15 24.36
N PHE A 196 20.27 -0.34 23.65
CA PHE A 196 20.45 -0.13 22.22
C PHE A 196 21.01 1.26 21.85
N LYS A 197 21.31 2.10 22.83
CA LYS A 197 21.91 3.42 22.59
C LYS A 197 23.33 3.33 22.04
N ASP A 198 24.12 2.38 22.54
CA ASP A 198 25.47 2.15 22.06
C ASP A 198 25.46 1.51 20.66
N PRO A 199 26.04 2.17 19.64
CA PRO A 199 26.11 1.61 18.28
C PRO A 199 26.84 0.28 18.21
N ARG A 200 27.83 0.01 19.09
CA ARG A 200 28.58 -1.24 19.12
C ARG A 200 27.68 -2.44 19.46
N VAL A 201 26.69 -2.23 20.34
CA VAL A 201 25.70 -3.27 20.66
C VAL A 201 24.87 -3.61 19.42
N ARG A 202 24.43 -2.60 18.66
CA ARG A 202 23.67 -2.85 17.41
C ARG A 202 24.52 -3.51 16.34
N GLN A 203 25.81 -3.14 16.26
CA GLN A 203 26.75 -3.76 15.33
C GLN A 203 27.00 -5.24 15.67
N ALA A 204 27.03 -5.58 16.96
CA ALA A 204 27.17 -6.98 17.39
C ALA A 204 26.06 -7.89 16.83
N PHE A 205 24.83 -7.39 16.68
CA PHE A 205 23.76 -8.14 16.04
C PHE A 205 24.01 -8.47 14.58
N ASN A 206 24.68 -7.56 13.83
CA ASN A 206 25.07 -7.84 12.45
C ASN A 206 26.10 -8.97 12.35
N TYR A 207 27.01 -9.08 13.32
CA TYR A 207 27.98 -10.19 13.36
C TYR A 207 27.39 -11.52 13.80
N LEU A 208 26.24 -11.49 14.51
CA LEU A 208 25.53 -12.69 14.93
C LEU A 208 24.54 -13.22 13.86
N PHE A 209 24.28 -12.39 12.82
CA PHE A 209 23.35 -12.75 11.76
C PHE A 209 24.13 -13.38 10.60
N ASP A 210 23.98 -14.69 10.43
CA ASP A 210 24.50 -15.40 9.28
C ASP A 210 23.53 -15.31 8.11
N PHE A 211 23.82 -14.40 7.19
CA PHE A 211 22.97 -14.16 6.02
C PHE A 211 23.02 -15.36 5.05
N GLU A 212 24.18 -16.00 4.88
CA GLU A 212 24.33 -17.09 3.93
C GLU A 212 23.59 -18.35 4.39
N GLU A 213 23.60 -18.63 5.70
CA GLU A 213 22.83 -19.76 6.25
C GLU A 213 21.32 -19.53 6.20
N MET A 214 20.88 -18.25 6.32
CA MET A 214 19.45 -17.89 6.35
C MET A 214 18.81 -17.79 4.97
N ASN A 215 19.59 -17.56 3.92
CA ASN A 215 19.13 -17.32 2.56
C ASN A 215 19.39 -18.54 1.68
#